data_5dcc1574ac76ef4d4ff266fa9979d04c
#
_entry.id   5dcc1574ac76ef4d4ff266fa9979d04c
#
_cell.length_a   1.000
_cell.length_b   1.000
_cell.length_c   1.000
_cell.angle_alpha   90.00
_cell.angle_beta   90.00
_cell.angle_gamma   90.00
#
_symmetry.space_group_name_H-M   'P 1'
#
loop_
_entity.id
_entity.type
_entity.pdbx_description
1 polymer ?
#
loop_
_entity_poly.entity_id
_entity_poly.type
_entity_poly.pdbx_seq_one_letter_code
_entity_poly.pdbx_strand_id
1 'polypeptide(L)'
;ELELIEQYQELQNITQHLRRNDTPFCRFEMFFQIKWLYENKRGNLLKVKRYEDYISIRDNYNKIIRSIDTTGRNLQANEIDGKLIVSFPKADTISNGQRDIVTFIINLVKFQLNFNEDKNHLLIIDEVFDYLDDANVVAAQYFLSKFLSLNRDKFYLVILSHITEEHFRGWVLKKKINTQYIKPTQAKANKNTKVFIAYRDLLKKTDSVNYSTLSNYYFHYHPETSNQDLSRIYTYKDGLKLNWFKEDNLHKDIIPELNKYLRGDRHYDPYAVCFALRFACEKNIYIQLRTQEHKNIFLDEKKKTKDKLEWAEENGYAVPVIYYTLGIIFNEAEHINGFEIEQNKERSCVYRLDNGVIHQMAIELFDYKGNDITIDAIL
;
A
#
# COMPACT_ATOMS: atom_id res chain seq x y z
N GLU A 1 -44.69 26.54 -25.52
CA GLU A 1 -43.47 27.29 -25.14
C GLU A 1 -42.41 26.33 -24.58
N LEU A 2 -42.72 25.41 -23.65
CA LEU A 2 -41.79 24.42 -23.12
C LEU A 2 -41.22 23.50 -24.22
N GLU A 3 -42.05 23.03 -25.12
CA GLU A 3 -41.65 22.20 -26.26
C GLU A 3 -40.69 22.93 -27.24
N LEU A 4 -40.87 24.23 -27.42
CA LEU A 4 -39.97 25.08 -28.22
C LEU A 4 -38.61 25.28 -27.51
N ILE A 5 -38.59 25.37 -26.19
CA ILE A 5 -37.35 25.50 -25.41
C ILE A 5 -36.53 24.20 -25.47
N GLU A 6 -37.19 23.05 -25.33
CA GLU A 6 -36.53 21.74 -25.45
C GLU A 6 -35.95 21.52 -26.86
N GLN A 7 -36.71 21.85 -27.90
CA GLN A 7 -36.26 21.76 -29.28
C GLN A 7 -35.10 22.70 -29.58
N TYR A 8 -35.09 23.90 -29.00
CA TYR A 8 -33.95 24.83 -29.13
C TYR A 8 -32.71 24.33 -28.43
N GLN A 9 -32.84 23.78 -27.23
CA GLN A 9 -31.71 23.17 -26.50
C GLN A 9 -31.13 21.96 -27.25
N GLU A 10 -31.98 21.09 -27.80
CA GLU A 10 -31.56 19.96 -28.62
C GLU A 10 -30.78 20.42 -29.86
N LEU A 11 -31.30 21.42 -30.57
CA LEU A 11 -30.66 22.01 -31.74
C LEU A 11 -29.30 22.66 -31.38
N GLN A 12 -29.26 23.35 -30.26
CA GLN A 12 -28.04 23.99 -29.77
C GLN A 12 -26.95 22.95 -29.41
N ASN A 13 -27.33 21.86 -28.80
CA ASN A 13 -26.43 20.75 -28.47
C ASN A 13 -25.89 20.09 -29.75
N ILE A 14 -26.70 19.90 -30.76
CA ILE A 14 -26.24 19.36 -32.07
C ILE A 14 -25.25 20.32 -32.73
N THR A 15 -25.53 21.62 -32.74
CA THR A 15 -24.65 22.62 -33.38
C THR A 15 -23.34 22.79 -32.64
N GLN A 16 -23.30 22.59 -31.34
CA GLN A 16 -22.04 22.65 -30.57
C GLN A 16 -21.05 21.54 -30.96
N HIS A 17 -21.53 20.34 -31.25
CA HIS A 17 -20.69 19.21 -31.64
C HIS A 17 -20.08 19.34 -33.04
N LEU A 18 -20.74 20.08 -33.94
CA LEU A 18 -20.27 20.29 -35.29
C LEU A 18 -19.31 21.47 -35.45
N ARG A 19 -18.90 22.13 -34.36
CA ARG A 19 -17.97 23.26 -34.36
C ARG A 19 -16.53 22.79 -34.57
N ARG A 20 -16.08 22.69 -35.81
CA ARG A 20 -14.67 22.65 -36.20
C ARG A 20 -14.32 23.96 -36.91
N ASN A 21 -13.36 24.73 -36.37
CA ASN A 21 -12.58 25.84 -36.96
C ASN A 21 -13.17 26.69 -38.08
N ASP A 22 -14.51 26.91 -38.09
CA ASP A 22 -15.18 27.58 -39.21
C ASP A 22 -15.36 29.07 -38.97
N THR A 23 -15.37 29.83 -40.06
CA THR A 23 -15.69 31.25 -40.01
C THR A 23 -17.10 31.53 -39.47
N PRO A 24 -17.38 32.73 -38.93
CA PRO A 24 -18.73 33.07 -38.47
C PRO A 24 -19.81 32.86 -39.52
N PHE A 25 -19.46 33.08 -40.79
CA PHE A 25 -20.38 32.90 -41.94
C PHE A 25 -20.73 31.42 -42.14
N CYS A 26 -19.74 30.52 -42.15
CA CYS A 26 -19.95 29.08 -42.23
C CYS A 26 -20.81 28.56 -41.08
N ARG A 27 -20.64 29.10 -39.87
CA ARG A 27 -21.46 28.72 -38.71
C ARG A 27 -22.93 29.12 -38.90
N PHE A 28 -23.16 30.25 -39.49
CA PHE A 28 -24.51 30.74 -39.78
C PHE A 28 -25.20 29.87 -40.83
N GLU A 29 -24.55 29.57 -41.93
CA GLU A 29 -25.08 28.67 -42.97
C GLU A 29 -25.37 27.27 -42.41
N MET A 30 -24.42 26.71 -41.65
CA MET A 30 -24.54 25.42 -41.01
C MET A 30 -25.74 25.37 -40.04
N PHE A 31 -25.98 26.46 -39.30
CA PHE A 31 -27.15 26.55 -38.41
C PHE A 31 -28.45 26.43 -39.18
N PHE A 32 -28.62 27.09 -40.31
CA PHE A 32 -29.84 27.00 -41.11
C PHE A 32 -30.01 25.63 -41.75
N GLN A 33 -28.92 25.02 -42.22
CA GLN A 33 -28.96 23.65 -42.75
C GLN A 33 -29.39 22.65 -41.67
N ILE A 34 -28.81 22.73 -40.47
CA ILE A 34 -29.16 21.87 -39.35
C ILE A 34 -30.59 22.12 -38.90
N LYS A 35 -31.05 23.38 -38.83
CA LYS A 35 -32.43 23.73 -38.52
C LYS A 35 -33.38 23.10 -39.53
N TRP A 36 -33.11 23.21 -40.83
CA TRP A 36 -33.93 22.59 -41.87
C TRP A 36 -33.99 21.07 -41.74
N LEU A 37 -32.83 20.42 -41.49
CA LEU A 37 -32.74 18.97 -41.25
C LEU A 37 -33.53 18.56 -39.99
N TYR A 38 -33.46 19.36 -38.94
CA TYR A 38 -34.19 19.11 -37.70
C TYR A 38 -35.72 19.16 -37.94
N GLU A 39 -36.20 20.15 -38.66
CA GLU A 39 -37.61 20.31 -38.98
C GLU A 39 -38.12 19.21 -39.94
N ASN A 40 -37.30 18.81 -40.92
CA ASN A 40 -37.76 17.93 -42.01
C ASN A 40 -37.29 16.48 -41.88
N LYS A 41 -36.18 16.22 -41.18
CA LYS A 41 -35.53 14.88 -41.08
C LYS A 41 -34.94 14.63 -39.69
N ARG A 42 -35.61 15.01 -38.63
CA ARG A 42 -35.17 14.92 -37.24
C ARG A 42 -34.60 13.56 -36.88
N GLY A 43 -35.28 12.47 -37.28
CA GLY A 43 -34.82 11.12 -36.96
C GLY A 43 -33.44 10.78 -37.54
N ASN A 44 -33.11 11.26 -38.74
CA ASN A 44 -31.82 11.05 -39.38
C ASN A 44 -30.72 11.92 -38.70
N LEU A 45 -31.05 13.16 -38.36
CA LEU A 45 -30.15 14.07 -37.69
C LEU A 45 -29.77 13.53 -36.30
N LEU A 46 -30.71 12.99 -35.55
CA LEU A 46 -30.44 12.35 -34.26
C LEU A 46 -29.57 11.08 -34.37
N LYS A 47 -29.75 10.32 -35.47
CA LYS A 47 -28.84 9.16 -35.72
C LYS A 47 -27.41 9.62 -35.99
N VAL A 48 -27.25 10.67 -36.81
CA VAL A 48 -25.90 11.25 -37.07
C VAL A 48 -25.26 11.76 -35.80
N LYS A 49 -26.02 12.50 -34.97
CA LYS A 49 -25.51 12.97 -33.68
C LYS A 49 -25.05 11.81 -32.80
N ARG A 50 -25.86 10.77 -32.63
CA ARG A 50 -25.51 9.59 -31.84
C ARG A 50 -24.25 8.90 -32.36
N TYR A 51 -24.07 8.88 -33.67
CA TYR A 51 -22.87 8.32 -34.29
C TYR A 51 -21.64 9.17 -34.02
N GLU A 52 -21.72 10.49 -34.11
CA GLU A 52 -20.65 11.42 -33.77
C GLU A 52 -20.28 11.36 -32.29
N ASP A 53 -21.25 11.30 -31.39
CA ASP A 53 -21.05 11.08 -29.95
C ASP A 53 -20.31 9.76 -29.73
N TYR A 54 -20.71 8.69 -30.40
CA TYR A 54 -20.07 7.38 -30.35
C TYR A 54 -18.60 7.44 -30.84
N ILE A 55 -18.34 8.08 -32.00
CA ILE A 55 -16.97 8.26 -32.51
C ILE A 55 -16.09 9.01 -31.52
N SER A 56 -16.59 10.10 -30.94
CA SER A 56 -15.86 10.87 -29.94
C SER A 56 -15.50 10.04 -28.71
N ILE A 57 -16.43 9.24 -28.22
CA ILE A 57 -16.25 8.31 -27.12
C ILE A 57 -15.22 7.24 -27.47
N ARG A 58 -15.34 6.59 -28.64
CA ARG A 58 -14.39 5.60 -29.13
C ARG A 58 -12.98 6.15 -29.22
N ASP A 59 -12.83 7.36 -29.78
CA ASP A 59 -11.52 7.97 -29.95
C ASP A 59 -10.88 8.36 -28.61
N ASN A 60 -11.69 8.78 -27.64
CA ASN A 60 -11.21 9.02 -26.28
C ASN A 60 -10.75 7.72 -25.60
N TYR A 61 -11.47 6.61 -25.76
CA TYR A 61 -11.04 5.32 -25.25
C TYR A 61 -9.77 4.81 -25.91
N ASN A 62 -9.66 4.97 -27.21
CA ASN A 62 -8.44 4.61 -27.94
C ASN A 62 -7.23 5.42 -27.47
N LYS A 63 -7.40 6.71 -27.10
CA LYS A 63 -6.35 7.49 -26.46
C LYS A 63 -5.94 6.92 -25.11
N ILE A 64 -6.92 6.54 -24.28
CA ILE A 64 -6.66 5.92 -22.98
C ILE A 64 -5.94 4.58 -23.15
N ILE A 65 -6.45 3.69 -24.01
CA ILE A 65 -5.84 2.38 -24.25
C ILE A 65 -4.40 2.53 -24.75
N ARG A 66 -4.14 3.43 -25.70
CA ARG A 66 -2.78 3.69 -26.23
C ARG A 66 -1.83 4.24 -25.16
N SER A 67 -2.33 5.05 -24.22
CA SER A 67 -1.48 5.63 -23.17
C SER A 67 -0.99 4.56 -22.16
N ILE A 68 -1.63 3.38 -22.14
CA ILE A 68 -1.36 2.30 -21.22
C ILE A 68 -0.75 1.09 -21.94
N ASP A 69 -0.87 1.07 -23.26
CA ASP A 69 -0.35 -0.02 -24.08
C ASP A 69 1.18 -0.04 -24.06
N THR A 70 1.73 -0.81 -23.12
CA THR A 70 3.16 -1.10 -23.02
C THR A 70 3.59 -2.24 -23.95
N THR A 71 2.65 -2.84 -24.70
CA THR A 71 2.94 -3.98 -25.59
C THR A 71 3.62 -3.54 -26.90
N GLY A 72 3.59 -2.25 -27.23
CA GLY A 72 4.05 -1.71 -28.51
C GLY A 72 3.23 -2.14 -29.72
N ARG A 73 2.03 -2.72 -29.50
CA ARG A 73 1.18 -3.32 -30.56
C ARG A 73 -0.01 -2.47 -30.99
N ASN A 74 -0.07 -1.23 -30.52
CA ASN A 74 -1.14 -0.26 -30.85
C ASN A 74 -2.54 -0.84 -30.59
N LEU A 75 -2.78 -1.36 -29.39
CA LEU A 75 -4.10 -1.83 -28.98
C LEU A 75 -5.13 -0.73 -29.15
N GLN A 76 -6.24 -1.07 -29.76
CA GLN A 76 -7.35 -0.15 -29.97
C GLN A 76 -8.70 -0.86 -30.00
N ALA A 77 -9.74 -0.13 -29.66
CA ALA A 77 -11.11 -0.58 -29.80
C ALA A 77 -11.55 -0.42 -31.27
N ASN A 78 -11.97 -1.50 -31.87
CA ASN A 78 -12.50 -1.55 -33.22
C ASN A 78 -13.97 -1.93 -33.21
N GLU A 79 -14.71 -1.45 -34.21
CA GLU A 79 -16.11 -1.83 -34.39
C GLU A 79 -16.19 -3.13 -35.18
N ILE A 80 -16.76 -4.15 -34.58
CA ILE A 80 -17.00 -5.46 -35.19
C ILE A 80 -18.46 -5.82 -34.92
N ASP A 81 -19.23 -6.05 -35.97
CA ASP A 81 -20.66 -6.42 -35.89
C ASP A 81 -21.52 -5.48 -35.02
N GLY A 82 -21.26 -4.18 -35.13
CA GLY A 82 -21.97 -3.14 -34.36
C GLY A 82 -21.62 -3.09 -32.87
N LYS A 83 -20.52 -3.74 -32.46
CA LYS A 83 -20.00 -3.70 -31.10
C LYS A 83 -18.59 -3.15 -31.09
N LEU A 84 -18.28 -2.35 -30.07
CA LEU A 84 -16.93 -1.88 -29.85
C LEU A 84 -16.13 -2.95 -29.09
N ILE A 85 -15.13 -3.53 -29.74
CA ILE A 85 -14.34 -4.64 -29.23
C ILE A 85 -12.86 -4.28 -29.22
N VAL A 86 -12.17 -4.54 -28.09
CA VAL A 86 -10.73 -4.48 -28.01
C VAL A 86 -10.19 -5.88 -28.25
N SER A 87 -9.49 -6.07 -29.38
CA SER A 87 -8.87 -7.34 -29.71
C SER A 87 -7.51 -7.46 -29.02
N PHE A 88 -7.38 -8.44 -28.15
CA PHE A 88 -6.12 -8.73 -27.50
C PHE A 88 -5.20 -9.52 -28.45
N PRO A 89 -3.88 -9.29 -28.42
CA PRO A 89 -2.90 -10.18 -29.04
C PRO A 89 -3.01 -11.60 -28.46
N LYS A 90 -2.45 -12.58 -29.17
CA LYS A 90 -2.43 -13.95 -28.67
C LYS A 90 -1.72 -14.03 -27.30
N ALA A 91 -2.18 -14.94 -26.45
CA ALA A 91 -1.72 -15.08 -25.06
C ALA A 91 -0.20 -15.35 -24.93
N ASP A 92 0.39 -15.95 -25.94
CA ASP A 92 1.82 -16.25 -26.04
C ASP A 92 2.70 -15.03 -26.37
N THR A 93 2.08 -13.90 -26.67
CA THR A 93 2.76 -12.70 -27.19
C THR A 93 2.68 -11.49 -26.29
N ILE A 94 1.97 -11.56 -25.16
CA ILE A 94 1.86 -10.51 -24.14
C ILE A 94 1.98 -11.13 -22.75
N SER A 95 2.55 -10.37 -21.81
CA SER A 95 2.59 -10.81 -20.40
C SER A 95 1.20 -10.80 -19.77
N ASN A 96 1.00 -11.62 -18.73
CA ASN A 96 -0.24 -11.62 -17.96
C ASN A 96 -0.53 -10.24 -17.37
N GLY A 97 0.47 -9.55 -16.77
CA GLY A 97 0.30 -8.22 -16.23
C GLY A 97 -0.14 -7.18 -17.27
N GLN A 98 0.39 -7.25 -18.51
CA GLN A 98 -0.07 -6.38 -19.59
C GLN A 98 -1.53 -6.63 -19.99
N ARG A 99 -1.95 -7.89 -20.01
CA ARG A 99 -3.35 -8.25 -20.26
C ARG A 99 -4.24 -7.74 -19.14
N ASP A 100 -3.84 -7.93 -17.90
CA ASP A 100 -4.64 -7.61 -16.72
C ASP A 100 -4.85 -6.11 -16.59
N ILE A 101 -3.81 -5.29 -16.82
CA ILE A 101 -3.95 -3.83 -16.79
C ILE A 101 -4.88 -3.33 -17.89
N VAL A 102 -4.78 -3.83 -19.12
CA VAL A 102 -5.67 -3.43 -20.21
C VAL A 102 -7.11 -3.86 -19.93
N THR A 103 -7.31 -5.09 -19.42
CA THR A 103 -8.63 -5.58 -19.01
C THR A 103 -9.23 -4.72 -17.90
N PHE A 104 -8.44 -4.38 -16.89
CA PHE A 104 -8.84 -3.50 -15.79
C PHE A 104 -9.34 -2.15 -16.31
N ILE A 105 -8.59 -1.53 -17.20
CA ILE A 105 -8.94 -0.21 -17.71
C ILE A 105 -10.17 -0.25 -18.61
N ILE A 106 -10.31 -1.28 -19.45
CA ILE A 106 -11.52 -1.47 -20.23
C ILE A 106 -12.75 -1.60 -19.31
N ASN A 107 -12.64 -2.34 -18.22
CA ASN A 107 -13.73 -2.47 -17.26
C ASN A 107 -14.01 -1.16 -16.50
N LEU A 108 -12.98 -0.39 -16.14
CA LEU A 108 -13.14 0.93 -15.53
C LEU A 108 -13.86 1.91 -16.50
N VAL A 109 -13.49 1.89 -17.77
CA VAL A 109 -14.14 2.67 -18.82
C VAL A 109 -15.61 2.25 -19.01
N LYS A 110 -15.90 0.94 -19.04
CA LYS A 110 -17.29 0.46 -19.09
C LYS A 110 -18.10 0.89 -17.88
N PHE A 111 -17.49 0.87 -16.71
CA PHE A 111 -18.12 1.34 -15.49
C PHE A 111 -18.43 2.84 -15.58
N GLN A 112 -17.51 3.65 -16.10
CA GLN A 112 -17.71 5.08 -16.31
C GLN A 112 -18.86 5.39 -17.28
N LEU A 113 -19.03 4.60 -18.35
CA LEU A 113 -20.14 4.73 -19.30
C LEU A 113 -21.53 4.50 -18.68
N ASN A 114 -21.58 3.57 -17.73
CA ASN A 114 -22.81 3.21 -17.03
C ASN A 114 -23.03 4.02 -15.75
N PHE A 115 -22.16 5.01 -15.49
CA PHE A 115 -22.27 5.85 -14.30
C PHE A 115 -23.52 6.73 -14.40
N ASN A 116 -24.36 6.66 -13.37
CA ASN A 116 -25.56 7.46 -13.23
C ASN A 116 -25.43 8.37 -12.02
N GLU A 117 -25.47 9.68 -12.22
CA GLU A 117 -25.30 10.67 -11.16
C GLU A 117 -26.41 10.60 -10.08
N ASP A 118 -27.55 9.99 -10.37
CA ASP A 118 -28.66 9.83 -9.42
C ASP A 118 -28.48 8.66 -8.45
N LYS A 119 -27.48 7.79 -8.69
CA LYS A 119 -27.26 6.56 -7.92
C LYS A 119 -25.89 6.54 -7.24
N ASN A 120 -25.81 5.86 -6.11
CA ASN A 120 -24.53 5.50 -5.52
C ASN A 120 -23.93 4.30 -6.25
N HIS A 121 -22.65 4.36 -6.53
CA HIS A 121 -21.91 3.31 -7.23
C HIS A 121 -20.81 2.74 -6.35
N LEU A 122 -20.69 1.42 -6.31
CA LEU A 122 -19.63 0.69 -5.65
C LEU A 122 -18.80 -0.05 -6.70
N LEU A 123 -17.51 0.23 -6.75
CA LEU A 123 -16.54 -0.53 -7.54
C LEU A 123 -15.72 -1.40 -6.61
N ILE A 124 -15.76 -2.71 -6.81
CA ILE A 124 -14.93 -3.68 -6.11
C ILE A 124 -13.86 -4.16 -7.08
N ILE A 125 -12.59 -4.01 -6.70
CA ILE A 125 -11.43 -4.49 -7.45
C ILE A 125 -10.82 -5.61 -6.61
N ASP A 126 -10.85 -6.83 -7.16
CA ASP A 126 -10.40 -8.03 -6.48
C ASP A 126 -9.12 -8.56 -7.13
N GLU A 127 -8.03 -8.60 -6.37
CA GLU A 127 -6.69 -9.12 -6.71
C GLU A 127 -6.02 -8.56 -7.99
N VAL A 128 -6.62 -7.58 -8.67
CA VAL A 128 -6.09 -7.06 -9.96
C VAL A 128 -4.68 -6.49 -9.80
N PHE A 129 -4.41 -5.83 -8.67
CA PHE A 129 -3.11 -5.20 -8.43
C PHE A 129 -2.00 -6.19 -8.08
N ASP A 130 -2.35 -7.40 -7.64
CA ASP A 130 -1.39 -8.40 -7.15
C ASP A 130 -0.53 -8.98 -8.30
N TYR A 131 -0.99 -8.84 -9.52
CA TYR A 131 -0.32 -9.34 -10.73
C TYR A 131 0.32 -8.23 -11.59
N LEU A 132 0.24 -6.97 -11.15
CA LEU A 132 0.81 -5.83 -11.86
C LEU A 132 2.24 -5.56 -11.40
N ASP A 133 3.10 -5.20 -12.33
CA ASP A 133 4.40 -4.60 -11.99
C ASP A 133 4.23 -3.17 -11.42
N ASP A 134 5.28 -2.63 -10.80
CA ASP A 134 5.25 -1.33 -10.14
C ASP A 134 4.79 -0.19 -11.05
N ALA A 135 5.18 -0.18 -12.32
CA ALA A 135 4.79 0.85 -13.28
C ALA A 135 3.29 0.79 -13.59
N ASN A 136 2.77 -0.43 -13.76
CA ASN A 136 1.35 -0.67 -14.01
C ASN A 136 0.49 -0.37 -12.79
N VAL A 137 0.97 -0.65 -11.56
CA VAL A 137 0.29 -0.25 -10.32
C VAL A 137 0.18 1.29 -10.25
N VAL A 138 1.24 2.03 -10.58
CA VAL A 138 1.22 3.50 -10.63
C VAL A 138 0.23 4.01 -11.69
N ALA A 139 0.23 3.42 -12.88
CA ALA A 139 -0.70 3.78 -13.96
C ALA A 139 -2.16 3.54 -13.54
N ALA A 140 -2.46 2.38 -12.96
CA ALA A 140 -3.80 2.05 -12.46
C ALA A 140 -4.26 3.03 -11.36
N GLN A 141 -3.39 3.38 -10.42
CA GLN A 141 -3.69 4.39 -9.40
C GLN A 141 -4.00 5.77 -10.00
N TYR A 142 -3.28 6.17 -11.05
CA TYR A 142 -3.55 7.43 -11.76
C TYR A 142 -4.98 7.45 -12.33
N PHE A 143 -5.39 6.40 -13.04
CA PHE A 143 -6.73 6.32 -13.62
C PHE A 143 -7.82 6.26 -12.56
N LEU A 144 -7.62 5.48 -11.49
CA LEU A 144 -8.53 5.44 -10.36
C LEU A 144 -8.67 6.81 -9.69
N SER A 145 -7.56 7.51 -9.48
CA SER A 145 -7.59 8.83 -8.85
C SER A 145 -8.32 9.87 -9.69
N LYS A 146 -8.13 9.83 -11.01
CA LYS A 146 -8.84 10.67 -11.96
C LYS A 146 -10.35 10.38 -11.92
N PHE A 147 -10.72 9.12 -11.92
CA PHE A 147 -12.11 8.70 -11.83
C PHE A 147 -12.77 9.12 -10.51
N LEU A 148 -12.08 8.90 -9.37
CA LEU A 148 -12.52 9.35 -8.05
C LEU A 148 -12.68 10.87 -7.96
N SER A 149 -11.84 11.64 -8.66
CA SER A 149 -11.93 13.10 -8.65
C SER A 149 -13.16 13.65 -9.36
N LEU A 150 -13.63 12.95 -10.37
CA LEU A 150 -14.82 13.33 -11.16
C LEU A 150 -16.13 12.99 -10.42
N ASN A 151 -16.14 11.95 -9.58
CA ASN A 151 -17.38 11.36 -9.04
C ASN A 151 -17.37 11.27 -7.50
N ARG A 152 -16.90 12.30 -6.79
CA ARG A 152 -16.53 12.27 -5.37
C ARG A 152 -17.62 11.81 -4.40
N ASP A 153 -18.87 12.18 -4.64
CA ASP A 153 -19.91 12.06 -3.61
C ASP A 153 -20.79 10.82 -3.76
N LYS A 154 -20.69 10.11 -4.88
CA LYS A 154 -21.55 8.95 -5.20
C LYS A 154 -20.77 7.71 -5.62
N PHE A 155 -19.46 7.75 -5.45
CA PHE A 155 -18.58 6.66 -5.84
C PHE A 155 -17.80 6.12 -4.65
N TYR A 156 -17.92 4.83 -4.42
CA TYR A 156 -17.22 4.08 -3.38
C TYR A 156 -16.31 3.03 -4.02
N LEU A 157 -15.07 2.97 -3.58
CA LEU A 157 -14.06 2.04 -4.06
C LEU A 157 -13.62 1.10 -2.96
N VAL A 158 -13.68 -0.20 -3.22
CA VAL A 158 -13.11 -1.25 -2.38
C VAL A 158 -12.06 -2.00 -3.20
N ILE A 159 -10.86 -2.11 -2.68
CA ILE A 159 -9.75 -2.87 -3.26
C ILE A 159 -9.44 -4.02 -2.32
N LEU A 160 -9.56 -5.25 -2.83
CA LEU A 160 -9.11 -6.47 -2.17
C LEU A 160 -7.78 -6.85 -2.80
N SER A 161 -6.72 -6.97 -2.01
CA SER A 161 -5.38 -7.19 -2.52
C SER A 161 -4.48 -7.81 -1.45
N HIS A 162 -3.51 -8.62 -1.86
CA HIS A 162 -2.44 -9.13 -1.03
C HIS A 162 -1.24 -8.16 -0.95
N ILE A 163 -1.22 -7.14 -1.82
CA ILE A 163 -0.18 -6.11 -1.80
C ILE A 163 -0.36 -5.23 -0.56
N THR A 164 0.75 -4.86 0.07
CA THR A 164 0.74 -3.96 1.23
C THR A 164 0.23 -2.57 0.86
N GLU A 165 -0.41 -1.88 1.80
CA GLU A 165 -0.94 -0.53 1.58
C GLU A 165 0.12 0.47 1.10
N GLU A 166 1.41 0.18 1.29
CA GLU A 166 2.51 1.05 0.89
C GLU A 166 2.57 1.26 -0.63
N HIS A 167 2.20 0.25 -1.41
CA HIS A 167 2.10 0.35 -2.86
C HIS A 167 0.97 1.29 -3.31
N PHE A 168 -0.06 1.48 -2.46
CA PHE A 168 -1.19 2.39 -2.70
C PHE A 168 -1.00 3.75 -2.02
N ARG A 169 0.07 3.96 -1.26
CA ARG A 169 0.40 5.24 -0.62
C ARG A 169 0.89 6.30 -1.59
N GLY A 170 0.54 6.18 -2.87
CA GLY A 170 0.78 7.24 -3.85
C GLY A 170 0.28 8.60 -3.36
N TRP A 171 0.91 9.66 -3.79
CA TRP A 171 0.63 11.05 -3.40
C TRP A 171 -0.86 11.43 -3.51
N VAL A 172 -1.58 10.79 -4.42
CA VAL A 172 -2.97 11.11 -4.74
C VAL A 172 -3.97 10.46 -3.79
N LEU A 173 -3.73 9.22 -3.34
CA LEU A 173 -4.68 8.45 -2.54
C LEU A 173 -4.38 8.46 -1.04
N LYS A 174 -3.18 8.87 -0.62
CA LYS A 174 -2.63 8.76 0.74
C LYS A 174 -3.59 9.18 1.88
N LYS A 175 -4.38 10.24 1.69
CA LYS A 175 -5.31 10.74 2.72
C LYS A 175 -6.72 10.15 2.64
N LYS A 176 -6.98 9.27 1.66
CA LYS A 176 -8.31 8.76 1.34
C LYS A 176 -8.42 7.25 1.47
N ILE A 177 -7.33 6.56 1.76
CA ILE A 177 -7.32 5.11 1.92
C ILE A 177 -7.60 4.77 3.38
N ASN A 178 -8.61 3.95 3.61
CA ASN A 178 -8.84 3.28 4.88
C ASN A 178 -8.51 1.79 4.68
N THR A 179 -7.43 1.33 5.29
CA THR A 179 -6.96 -0.05 5.16
C THR A 179 -7.55 -0.89 6.27
N GLN A 180 -8.19 -1.99 5.87
CA GLN A 180 -8.74 -3.00 6.77
C GLN A 180 -8.08 -4.34 6.44
N TYR A 181 -7.33 -4.88 7.37
CA TYR A 181 -6.74 -6.19 7.17
C TYR A 181 -7.70 -7.30 7.60
N ILE A 182 -7.88 -8.29 6.74
CA ILE A 182 -8.62 -9.52 7.04
C ILE A 182 -7.59 -10.54 7.52
N LYS A 183 -7.58 -10.82 8.83
CA LYS A 183 -6.61 -11.74 9.42
C LYS A 183 -7.28 -12.90 10.13
N PRO A 184 -6.72 -14.11 10.03
CA PRO A 184 -7.23 -15.28 10.73
C PRO A 184 -6.92 -15.27 12.22
N THR A 185 -5.91 -14.52 12.68
CA THR A 185 -5.51 -14.46 14.08
C THR A 185 -6.13 -13.29 14.81
N GLN A 186 -6.19 -13.40 16.14
CA GLN A 186 -6.64 -12.33 17.03
C GLN A 186 -5.46 -11.60 17.69
N ALA A 187 -4.27 -11.70 17.12
CA ALA A 187 -3.10 -10.98 17.58
C ALA A 187 -3.37 -9.47 17.57
N LYS A 188 -3.19 -8.84 18.71
CA LYS A 188 -3.40 -7.39 18.87
C LYS A 188 -2.15 -6.77 19.44
N ALA A 189 -1.69 -5.72 18.78
CA ALA A 189 -0.60 -4.92 19.29
C ALA A 189 -1.00 -4.24 20.61
N ASN A 190 -0.17 -4.40 21.62
CA ASN A 190 -0.34 -3.70 22.89
C ASN A 190 -0.15 -2.19 22.67
N LYS A 191 -1.02 -1.39 23.23
CA LYS A 191 -0.91 0.07 23.17
C LYS A 191 0.43 0.57 23.69
N ASN A 192 0.92 -0.02 24.79
CA ASN A 192 2.20 0.38 25.38
C ASN A 192 3.37 0.16 24.43
N THR A 193 3.41 -0.98 23.73
CA THR A 193 4.46 -1.31 22.76
C THR A 193 4.44 -0.32 21.59
N LYS A 194 3.26 -0.02 21.05
CA LYS A 194 3.10 0.98 19.99
C LYS A 194 3.59 2.37 20.43
N VAL A 195 3.19 2.81 21.62
CA VAL A 195 3.57 4.12 22.16
C VAL A 195 5.07 4.17 22.44
N PHE A 196 5.68 3.08 22.90
CA PHE A 196 7.12 2.98 23.13
C PHE A 196 7.91 3.16 21.82
N ILE A 197 7.47 2.51 20.74
CA ILE A 197 8.06 2.67 19.40
C ILE A 197 7.94 4.13 18.91
N ALA A 198 6.73 4.71 19.03
CA ALA A 198 6.50 6.08 18.60
C ALA A 198 7.28 7.11 19.43
N TYR A 199 7.52 6.83 20.71
CA TYR A 199 8.34 7.66 21.57
C TYR A 199 9.80 7.71 21.08
N ARG A 200 10.36 6.59 20.67
CA ARG A 200 11.68 6.56 20.02
C ARG A 200 11.71 7.45 18.78
N ASP A 201 10.69 7.39 17.93
CA ASP A 201 10.62 8.21 16.72
C ASP A 201 10.43 9.70 17.02
N LEU A 202 9.77 10.03 18.12
CA LEU A 202 9.69 11.41 18.63
C LEU A 202 11.09 11.90 19.06
N LEU A 203 11.81 11.12 19.87
CA LEU A 203 13.18 11.46 20.29
C LEU A 203 14.10 11.66 19.10
N LYS A 204 13.98 10.86 18.06
CA LYS A 204 14.78 11.03 16.83
C LYS A 204 14.67 12.43 16.23
N LYS A 205 13.53 13.10 16.39
CA LYS A 205 13.26 14.45 15.86
C LYS A 205 13.60 15.56 16.85
N THR A 206 13.54 15.27 18.14
CA THR A 206 13.63 16.30 19.21
C THR A 206 14.91 16.21 20.02
N ASP A 207 15.49 15.02 20.17
CA ASP A 207 16.65 14.77 21.03
C ASP A 207 17.46 13.56 20.52
N SER A 208 18.44 13.83 19.68
CA SER A 208 19.25 12.79 19.03
C SER A 208 20.13 12.01 20.01
N VAL A 209 20.53 12.58 21.13
CA VAL A 209 21.37 11.91 22.15
C VAL A 209 20.54 10.86 22.88
N ASN A 210 19.38 11.28 23.40
CA ASN A 210 18.47 10.36 24.08
C ASN A 210 17.89 9.31 23.12
N TYR A 211 17.64 9.67 21.85
CA TYR A 211 17.30 8.72 20.80
C TYR A 211 18.35 7.64 20.64
N SER A 212 19.64 8.02 20.52
CA SER A 212 20.73 7.06 20.34
C SER A 212 20.83 6.12 21.54
N THR A 213 20.76 6.66 22.77
CA THR A 213 20.83 5.89 24.00
C THR A 213 19.67 4.90 24.11
N LEU A 214 18.43 5.38 23.94
CA LEU A 214 17.24 4.52 23.99
C LEU A 214 17.30 3.43 22.91
N SER A 215 17.70 3.80 21.68
CA SER A 215 17.79 2.86 20.57
C SER A 215 18.81 1.75 20.84
N ASN A 216 19.98 2.10 21.34
CA ASN A 216 21.05 1.12 21.59
C ASN A 216 20.66 0.07 22.64
N TYR A 217 19.96 0.46 23.72
CA TYR A 217 19.66 -0.47 24.82
C TYR A 217 18.30 -1.15 24.71
N TYR A 218 17.32 -0.56 24.06
CA TYR A 218 15.94 -1.07 24.07
C TYR A 218 15.35 -1.37 22.70
N PHE A 219 16.04 -1.01 21.62
CA PHE A 219 15.64 -1.37 20.26
C PHE A 219 16.66 -2.24 19.54
N HIS A 220 17.83 -2.40 20.13
CA HIS A 220 18.89 -3.32 19.71
C HIS A 220 19.36 -4.16 20.89
N TYR A 221 19.95 -5.30 20.60
CA TYR A 221 20.62 -6.08 21.63
C TYR A 221 21.82 -5.31 22.19
N HIS A 222 21.92 -5.23 23.52
CA HIS A 222 23.07 -4.70 24.23
C HIS A 222 23.32 -5.45 25.55
N PRO A 223 24.51 -5.96 25.80
CA PRO A 223 24.81 -6.81 27.00
C PRO A 223 24.65 -6.05 28.32
N GLU A 224 24.75 -4.71 28.31
CA GLU A 224 24.65 -3.86 29.49
C GLU A 224 23.22 -3.35 29.76
N THR A 225 22.22 -3.85 29.05
CA THR A 225 20.85 -3.38 29.21
C THR A 225 20.33 -3.55 30.63
N SER A 226 20.66 -4.66 31.29
CA SER A 226 20.25 -4.93 32.67
C SER A 226 20.79 -3.93 33.71
N ASN A 227 21.85 -3.17 33.34
CA ASN A 227 22.46 -2.16 34.20
C ASN A 227 21.96 -0.73 33.91
N GLN A 228 20.98 -0.56 32.97
CA GLN A 228 20.57 0.77 32.55
C GLN A 228 19.33 1.25 33.32
N ASP A 229 19.33 2.54 33.68
CA ASP A 229 18.14 3.27 34.11
C ASP A 229 17.99 4.51 33.25
N LEU A 230 17.14 4.41 32.23
CA LEU A 230 16.82 5.49 31.32
C LEU A 230 15.49 6.18 31.67
N SER A 231 14.95 5.99 32.87
CA SER A 231 13.69 6.58 33.29
C SER A 231 13.69 8.12 33.26
N ARG A 232 14.87 8.75 33.34
CA ARG A 232 15.05 10.21 33.26
C ARG A 232 14.86 10.76 31.84
N ILE A 233 15.03 9.91 30.81
CA ILE A 233 14.82 10.31 29.41
C ILE A 233 13.34 10.56 29.14
N TYR A 234 12.47 9.87 29.88
CA TYR A 234 11.03 9.93 29.66
C TYR A 234 10.41 11.21 30.25
N THR A 235 10.03 12.14 29.36
CA THR A 235 9.38 13.40 29.71
C THR A 235 7.89 13.45 29.39
N TYR A 236 7.35 12.41 28.77
CA TYR A 236 5.97 12.38 28.27
C TYR A 236 5.00 11.75 29.28
N LYS A 237 3.87 12.40 29.54
CA LYS A 237 2.95 12.05 30.65
C LYS A 237 1.91 10.96 30.33
N ASP A 238 1.76 10.48 29.10
CA ASP A 238 0.62 9.66 28.70
C ASP A 238 0.94 8.17 28.49
N GLY A 239 0.77 7.40 29.58
CA GLY A 239 0.38 5.99 29.48
C GLY A 239 1.47 4.95 29.20
N LEU A 240 2.74 5.34 29.13
CA LEU A 240 3.84 4.37 29.05
C LEU A 240 4.14 3.75 30.41
N LYS A 241 4.49 2.47 30.40
CA LYS A 241 5.07 1.82 31.57
C LYS A 241 6.47 2.38 31.83
N LEU A 242 6.59 3.30 32.79
CA LEU A 242 7.86 3.92 33.16
C LEU A 242 8.96 2.89 33.52
N ASN A 243 8.56 1.74 34.04
CA ASN A 243 9.49 0.65 34.37
C ASN A 243 10.18 0.05 33.13
N TRP A 244 9.63 0.19 31.91
CA TRP A 244 10.30 -0.30 30.70
C TRP A 244 11.62 0.40 30.40
N PHE A 245 11.83 1.60 30.95
CA PHE A 245 13.09 2.35 30.81
C PHE A 245 14.15 1.95 31.84
N LYS A 246 13.88 0.93 32.66
CA LYS A 246 14.79 0.44 33.70
C LYS A 246 15.17 -1.00 33.43
N GLU A 247 16.47 -1.27 33.49
CA GLU A 247 17.03 -2.62 33.46
C GLU A 247 16.46 -3.45 32.29
N ASP A 248 16.10 -4.67 32.57
CA ASP A 248 15.57 -5.65 31.62
C ASP A 248 14.02 -5.75 31.65
N ASN A 249 13.34 -4.79 32.25
CA ASN A 249 11.87 -4.89 32.46
C ASN A 249 11.08 -4.97 31.16
N LEU A 250 11.49 -4.23 30.10
CA LEU A 250 10.89 -4.36 28.77
C LEU A 250 11.05 -5.81 28.25
N HIS A 251 12.23 -6.37 28.38
CA HIS A 251 12.53 -7.72 27.90
C HIS A 251 11.75 -8.78 28.67
N LYS A 252 11.56 -8.61 29.99
CA LYS A 252 10.69 -9.48 30.81
C LYS A 252 9.24 -9.47 30.37
N ASP A 253 8.72 -8.30 29.95
CA ASP A 253 7.34 -8.17 29.45
C ASP A 253 7.17 -8.71 28.00
N ILE A 254 8.24 -8.78 27.21
CA ILE A 254 8.26 -9.32 25.84
C ILE A 254 8.24 -10.86 25.84
N ILE A 255 8.94 -11.52 26.74
CA ILE A 255 9.10 -13.00 26.76
C ILE A 255 7.76 -13.74 26.81
N PRO A 256 6.78 -13.37 27.64
CA PRO A 256 5.47 -14.04 27.63
C PRO A 256 4.77 -13.97 26.26
N GLU A 257 4.90 -12.86 25.55
CA GLU A 257 4.27 -12.69 24.22
C GLU A 257 4.99 -13.55 23.16
N LEU A 258 6.33 -13.62 23.21
CA LEU A 258 7.12 -14.54 22.39
C LEU A 258 6.69 -16.01 22.64
N ASN A 259 6.58 -16.43 23.89
CA ASN A 259 6.19 -17.80 24.23
C ASN A 259 4.79 -18.15 23.75
N LYS A 260 3.83 -17.22 23.82
CA LYS A 260 2.50 -17.40 23.21
C LYS A 260 2.63 -17.63 21.70
N TYR A 261 3.39 -16.80 21.01
CA TYR A 261 3.62 -16.92 19.57
C TYR A 261 4.24 -18.27 19.21
N LEU A 262 5.32 -18.67 19.88
CA LEU A 262 6.01 -19.94 19.59
C LEU A 262 5.14 -21.18 19.85
N ARG A 263 4.22 -21.12 20.83
CA ARG A 263 3.22 -22.18 21.08
C ARG A 263 2.09 -22.21 20.02
N GLY A 264 2.00 -21.20 19.15
CA GLY A 264 0.92 -21.07 18.18
C GLY A 264 -0.39 -20.49 18.76
N ASP A 265 -0.31 -19.77 19.89
CA ASP A 265 -1.47 -19.07 20.45
C ASP A 265 -1.91 -17.97 19.48
N ARG A 266 -3.22 -17.73 19.41
CA ARG A 266 -3.79 -16.70 18.53
C ARG A 266 -3.78 -15.29 19.12
N HIS A 267 -3.50 -15.17 20.44
CA HIS A 267 -3.52 -13.92 21.18
C HIS A 267 -2.13 -13.60 21.71
N TYR A 268 -1.41 -12.76 21.01
CA TYR A 268 -0.09 -12.26 21.40
C TYR A 268 0.10 -10.82 20.92
N ASP A 269 1.09 -10.12 21.47
CA ASP A 269 1.52 -8.81 20.95
C ASP A 269 2.55 -9.02 19.83
N PRO A 270 2.19 -8.74 18.56
CA PRO A 270 3.08 -8.97 17.42
C PRO A 270 4.31 -8.06 17.41
N TYR A 271 4.24 -6.85 18.02
CA TYR A 271 5.40 -5.97 18.11
C TYR A 271 6.39 -6.48 19.17
N ALA A 272 5.90 -7.01 20.29
CA ALA A 272 6.75 -7.65 21.28
C ALA A 272 7.49 -8.86 20.68
N VAL A 273 6.81 -9.66 19.85
CA VAL A 273 7.45 -10.75 19.11
C VAL A 273 8.54 -10.21 18.17
N CYS A 274 8.28 -9.14 17.42
CA CYS A 274 9.28 -8.52 16.55
C CYS A 274 10.51 -8.02 17.31
N PHE A 275 10.34 -7.44 18.49
CA PHE A 275 11.46 -7.09 19.37
C PHE A 275 12.29 -8.32 19.76
N ALA A 276 11.63 -9.38 20.22
CA ALA A 276 12.31 -10.61 20.61
C ALA A 276 13.10 -11.24 19.46
N LEU A 277 12.53 -11.29 18.25
CA LEU A 277 13.20 -11.79 17.05
C LEU A 277 14.48 -10.98 16.76
N ARG A 278 14.38 -9.63 16.83
CA ARG A 278 15.54 -8.76 16.61
C ARG A 278 16.64 -8.98 17.65
N PHE A 279 16.29 -8.96 18.93
CA PHE A 279 17.25 -9.15 20.00
C PHE A 279 17.96 -10.49 19.88
N ALA A 280 17.22 -11.58 19.61
CA ALA A 280 17.81 -12.90 19.42
C ALA A 280 18.77 -12.95 18.22
N CYS A 281 18.41 -12.38 17.07
CA CYS A 281 19.29 -12.32 15.92
C CYS A 281 20.59 -11.57 16.23
N GLU A 282 20.49 -10.39 16.84
CA GLU A 282 21.66 -9.57 17.16
C GLU A 282 22.51 -10.21 18.25
N LYS A 283 21.90 -10.80 19.30
CA LYS A 283 22.59 -11.53 20.35
C LYS A 283 23.38 -12.70 19.80
N ASN A 284 22.75 -13.53 18.97
CA ASN A 284 23.38 -14.72 18.39
C ASN A 284 24.61 -14.39 17.53
N ILE A 285 24.65 -13.20 16.93
CA ILE A 285 25.86 -12.70 16.28
C ILE A 285 26.87 -12.21 17.31
N TYR A 286 26.44 -11.39 18.29
CA TYR A 286 27.32 -10.79 19.29
C TYR A 286 28.12 -11.82 20.07
N ILE A 287 27.51 -12.94 20.47
CA ILE A 287 28.21 -14.00 21.22
C ILE A 287 29.26 -14.73 20.38
N GLN A 288 29.22 -14.68 19.04
CA GLN A 288 30.23 -15.24 18.15
C GLN A 288 31.45 -14.32 18.01
N LEU A 289 31.35 -13.02 18.36
CA LEU A 289 32.39 -12.03 18.16
C LEU A 289 33.58 -12.33 19.06
N ARG A 290 34.75 -12.53 18.44
CA ARG A 290 35.97 -13.06 19.12
C ARG A 290 36.77 -11.99 19.86
N THR A 291 36.73 -10.73 19.39
CA THR A 291 37.55 -9.64 19.93
C THR A 291 36.69 -8.55 20.56
N GLN A 292 37.24 -7.84 21.54
CA GLN A 292 36.54 -6.69 22.14
C GLN A 292 36.35 -5.56 21.12
N GLU A 293 37.28 -5.38 20.18
CA GLU A 293 37.17 -4.40 19.10
C GLU A 293 35.93 -4.69 18.23
N HIS A 294 35.73 -5.94 17.78
CA HIS A 294 34.57 -6.33 17.02
C HIS A 294 33.27 -6.15 17.80
N LYS A 295 33.29 -6.43 19.11
CA LYS A 295 32.11 -6.18 19.98
C LYS A 295 31.79 -4.69 20.06
N ASN A 296 32.78 -3.83 20.20
CA ASN A 296 32.56 -2.38 20.23
C ASN A 296 32.04 -1.84 18.88
N ILE A 297 32.64 -2.26 17.76
CA ILE A 297 32.15 -1.90 16.42
C ILE A 297 30.68 -2.30 16.24
N PHE A 298 30.35 -3.53 16.63
CA PHE A 298 29.00 -4.06 16.51
C PHE A 298 27.97 -3.26 17.32
N LEU A 299 28.29 -2.85 18.54
CA LEU A 299 27.39 -2.12 19.42
C LEU A 299 27.35 -0.62 19.12
N ASP A 300 28.52 0.01 18.89
CA ASP A 300 28.64 1.46 18.87
C ASP A 300 28.61 2.06 17.46
N GLU A 301 29.18 1.38 16.46
CA GLU A 301 29.31 1.93 15.11
C GLU A 301 28.17 1.47 14.19
N LYS A 302 27.73 0.22 14.30
CA LYS A 302 26.67 -0.33 13.46
C LYS A 302 25.31 -0.08 14.09
N LYS A 303 24.58 0.90 13.53
CA LYS A 303 23.30 1.39 14.11
C LYS A 303 22.06 0.65 13.65
N LYS A 304 22.13 -0.11 12.54
CA LYS A 304 21.01 -0.88 12.00
C LYS A 304 21.33 -2.37 12.07
N THR A 305 20.32 -3.18 12.33
CA THR A 305 20.49 -4.64 12.34
C THR A 305 21.07 -5.16 11.03
N LYS A 306 20.59 -4.65 9.87
CA LYS A 306 21.14 -5.04 8.57
C LYS A 306 22.65 -4.77 8.49
N ASP A 307 23.08 -3.56 8.88
CA ASP A 307 24.50 -3.16 8.84
C ASP A 307 25.35 -4.05 9.80
N LYS A 308 24.77 -4.47 10.94
CA LYS A 308 25.39 -5.40 11.89
C LYS A 308 25.59 -6.79 11.29
N LEU A 309 24.57 -7.31 10.60
CA LEU A 309 24.60 -8.64 9.97
C LEU A 309 25.60 -8.66 8.81
N GLU A 310 25.52 -7.68 7.90
CA GLU A 310 26.43 -7.56 6.75
C GLU A 310 27.89 -7.43 7.22
N TRP A 311 28.15 -6.55 8.17
CA TRP A 311 29.49 -6.40 8.74
C TRP A 311 30.01 -7.69 9.38
N ALA A 312 29.17 -8.42 10.12
CA ALA A 312 29.56 -9.69 10.71
C ALA A 312 29.95 -10.73 9.65
N GLU A 313 29.17 -10.83 8.58
CA GLU A 313 29.45 -11.72 7.45
C GLU A 313 30.77 -11.35 6.75
N GLU A 314 31.00 -10.06 6.48
CA GLU A 314 32.25 -9.54 5.89
C GLU A 314 33.46 -9.83 6.74
N ASN A 315 33.32 -9.95 8.08
CA ASN A 315 34.37 -10.28 9.01
C ASN A 315 34.47 -11.79 9.33
N GLY A 316 33.79 -12.63 8.54
CA GLY A 316 33.93 -14.09 8.61
C GLY A 316 33.15 -14.74 9.76
N TYR A 317 32.12 -14.10 10.29
CA TYR A 317 31.18 -14.70 11.23
C TYR A 317 30.01 -15.35 10.49
N ALA A 318 29.48 -16.44 11.04
CA ALA A 318 28.34 -17.13 10.43
C ALA A 318 27.03 -16.36 10.67
N VAL A 319 26.41 -15.88 9.58
CA VAL A 319 25.11 -15.20 9.62
C VAL A 319 24.07 -16.06 8.89
N PRO A 320 23.19 -16.75 9.61
CA PRO A 320 22.12 -17.54 8.99
C PRO A 320 21.18 -16.67 8.13
N VAL A 321 20.78 -17.17 6.96
CA VAL A 321 19.88 -16.46 6.04
C VAL A 321 18.55 -16.06 6.70
N ILE A 322 18.06 -16.84 7.66
CA ILE A 322 16.84 -16.55 8.40
C ILE A 322 16.90 -15.20 9.13
N TYR A 323 18.08 -14.71 9.53
CA TYR A 323 18.22 -13.42 10.22
C TYR A 323 17.89 -12.26 9.28
N TYR A 324 18.33 -12.33 8.03
CA TYR A 324 17.97 -11.36 7.00
C TYR A 324 16.48 -11.42 6.67
N THR A 325 15.91 -12.64 6.56
CA THR A 325 14.50 -12.83 6.24
C THR A 325 13.60 -12.30 7.37
N LEU A 326 13.88 -12.66 8.62
CA LEU A 326 13.17 -12.15 9.78
C LEU A 326 13.37 -10.64 9.93
N GLY A 327 14.52 -10.11 9.49
CA GLY A 327 14.85 -8.69 9.45
C GLY A 327 13.84 -7.85 8.67
N ILE A 328 13.29 -8.38 7.58
CA ILE A 328 12.24 -7.72 6.81
C ILE A 328 10.98 -7.49 7.66
N ILE A 329 10.69 -8.41 8.57
CA ILE A 329 9.48 -8.38 9.40
C ILE A 329 9.65 -7.44 10.59
N PHE A 330 10.70 -7.66 11.40
CA PHE A 330 10.87 -6.87 12.62
C PHE A 330 11.30 -5.42 12.34
N ASN A 331 12.04 -5.14 11.26
CA ASN A 331 12.36 -3.75 10.91
C ASN A 331 11.11 -2.93 10.58
N GLU A 332 10.14 -3.53 9.88
CA GLU A 332 8.89 -2.83 9.56
C GLU A 332 8.08 -2.50 10.81
N ALA A 333 8.01 -3.42 11.78
CA ALA A 333 7.28 -3.22 13.03
C ALA A 333 7.73 -1.96 13.78
N GLU A 334 9.01 -1.62 13.69
CA GLU A 334 9.60 -0.54 14.45
C GLU A 334 9.47 0.85 13.83
N HIS A 335 8.76 0.99 12.71
CA HIS A 335 8.53 2.27 12.04
C HIS A 335 7.14 2.86 12.27
N ILE A 336 6.39 2.36 13.26
CA ILE A 336 5.07 2.90 13.60
C ILE A 336 5.23 4.32 14.16
N ASN A 337 4.30 5.22 13.79
CA ASN A 337 4.31 6.61 14.25
C ASN A 337 3.04 6.96 15.04
N GLY A 338 3.03 8.14 15.69
CA GLY A 338 1.93 8.57 16.54
C GLY A 338 0.57 8.62 15.83
N PHE A 339 0.53 9.05 14.57
CA PHE A 339 -0.70 9.09 13.76
C PHE A 339 -1.29 7.69 13.51
N GLU A 340 -0.44 6.69 13.29
CA GLU A 340 -0.86 5.29 13.11
C GLU A 340 -1.42 4.72 14.43
N ILE A 341 -0.84 5.12 15.55
CA ILE A 341 -1.35 4.73 16.88
C ILE A 341 -2.73 5.31 17.15
N GLU A 342 -2.92 6.60 16.89
CA GLU A 342 -4.20 7.30 17.08
C GLU A 342 -5.31 6.70 16.22
N GLN A 343 -4.98 6.30 14.98
CA GLN A 343 -5.90 5.63 14.08
C GLN A 343 -6.04 4.13 14.32
N ASN A 344 -5.39 3.59 15.33
CA ASN A 344 -5.35 2.17 15.65
C ASN A 344 -4.84 1.29 14.47
N LYS A 345 -4.04 1.89 13.57
CA LYS A 345 -3.45 1.19 12.43
C LYS A 345 -2.39 0.20 12.90
N GLU A 346 -2.35 -0.93 12.23
CA GLU A 346 -1.33 -1.96 12.43
C GLU A 346 -0.44 -2.05 11.20
N ARG A 347 0.82 -2.40 11.42
CA ARG A 347 1.77 -2.65 10.33
C ARG A 347 1.59 -4.04 9.74
N SER A 348 2.02 -4.23 8.51
CA SER A 348 1.88 -5.51 7.81
C SER A 348 2.66 -6.66 8.47
N CYS A 349 3.68 -6.36 9.29
CA CYS A 349 4.39 -7.36 10.10
C CYS A 349 3.43 -8.21 10.95
N VAL A 350 2.35 -7.61 11.47
CA VAL A 350 1.31 -8.30 12.25
C VAL A 350 0.68 -9.48 11.49
N TYR A 351 0.56 -9.34 10.16
CA TYR A 351 -0.02 -10.37 9.28
C TYR A 351 1.02 -11.35 8.79
N ARG A 352 2.24 -10.88 8.58
CA ARG A 352 3.36 -11.74 8.17
C ARG A 352 3.69 -12.77 9.23
N LEU A 353 3.59 -12.42 10.53
CA LEU A 353 3.77 -13.36 11.63
C LEU A 353 2.76 -14.52 11.62
N ASP A 354 1.59 -14.37 10.98
CA ASP A 354 0.60 -15.44 10.84
C ASP A 354 0.99 -16.50 9.79
N ASN A 355 2.04 -16.24 9.01
CA ASN A 355 2.54 -17.20 8.02
C ASN A 355 3.28 -18.36 8.69
N GLY A 356 2.89 -19.60 8.37
CA GLY A 356 3.46 -20.80 8.97
C GLY A 356 4.96 -20.97 8.76
N VAL A 357 5.51 -20.51 7.61
CA VAL A 357 6.94 -20.57 7.35
C VAL A 357 7.69 -19.57 8.25
N ILE A 358 7.13 -18.37 8.44
CA ILE A 358 7.71 -17.36 9.33
C ILE A 358 7.67 -17.83 10.78
N HIS A 359 6.57 -18.45 11.21
CA HIS A 359 6.49 -19.09 12.52
C HIS A 359 7.55 -20.19 12.68
N GLN A 360 7.77 -21.03 11.65
CA GLN A 360 8.80 -22.05 11.67
C GLN A 360 10.21 -21.46 11.77
N MET A 361 10.50 -20.35 11.08
CA MET A 361 11.77 -19.64 11.23
C MET A 361 11.99 -19.11 12.65
N ALA A 362 10.94 -18.64 13.33
CA ALA A 362 11.05 -18.22 14.72
C ALA A 362 11.31 -19.41 15.65
N ILE A 363 10.66 -20.56 15.43
CA ILE A 363 10.94 -21.81 16.15
C ILE A 363 12.41 -22.20 15.97
N GLU A 364 12.95 -22.12 14.76
CA GLU A 364 14.36 -22.43 14.47
C GLU A 364 15.31 -21.42 15.14
N LEU A 365 15.03 -20.13 15.09
CA LEU A 365 15.86 -19.09 15.72
C LEU A 365 16.05 -19.34 17.22
N PHE A 366 14.98 -19.77 17.92
CA PHE A 366 15.00 -20.01 19.37
C PHE A 366 15.27 -21.45 19.76
N ASP A 367 15.52 -22.37 18.81
CA ASP A 367 15.60 -23.84 19.04
C ASP A 367 14.42 -24.33 19.93
N TYR A 368 13.22 -23.81 19.63
CA TYR A 368 12.05 -24.07 20.46
C TYR A 368 11.57 -25.52 20.36
N LYS A 369 11.54 -26.20 21.50
CA LYS A 369 11.17 -27.64 21.63
C LYS A 369 9.94 -27.86 22.53
N GLY A 370 9.09 -26.85 22.67
CA GLY A 370 7.89 -26.92 23.48
C GLY A 370 8.05 -26.38 24.92
N ASN A 371 9.26 -26.02 25.34
CA ASN A 371 9.52 -25.40 26.65
C ASN A 371 9.56 -23.87 26.51
N ASP A 372 9.06 -23.15 27.50
CA ASP A 372 9.07 -21.70 27.49
C ASP A 372 10.50 -21.14 27.39
N ILE A 373 10.66 -20.20 26.49
CA ILE A 373 11.90 -19.45 26.31
C ILE A 373 12.08 -18.48 27.49
N THR A 374 13.29 -18.40 28.00
CA THR A 374 13.67 -17.48 29.07
C THR A 374 14.28 -16.18 28.50
N ILE A 375 14.44 -15.17 29.37
CA ILE A 375 15.02 -13.89 29.00
C ILE A 375 16.44 -14.04 28.42
N ASP A 376 17.18 -15.05 28.87
CA ASP A 376 18.55 -15.34 28.38
C ASP A 376 18.63 -15.63 26.87
N ALA A 377 17.51 -15.86 26.21
CA ALA A 377 17.50 -16.01 24.75
C ALA A 377 17.60 -14.68 24.00
N ILE A 378 17.30 -13.56 24.66
CA ILE A 378 17.24 -12.22 24.03
C ILE A 378 18.14 -11.16 24.71
N LEU A 379 18.69 -11.47 25.91
CA LEU A 379 19.63 -10.62 26.65
C LEU A 379 21.02 -11.25 26.87
#